data_3bbfccd23f12be2eda0a968259149e00
#
_entry.id   3bbfccd23f12be2eda0a968259149e00
#
_cell.length_a   1.000
_cell.length_b   1.000
_cell.length_c   1.000
_cell.angle_alpha   90.00
_cell.angle_beta   90.00
_cell.angle_gamma   90.00
#
_symmetry.space_group_name_H-M   'P 1'
#
loop_
_entity.id
_entity.type
_entity.pdbx_description
1 polymer ?
#
loop_
_entity_poly.entity_id
_entity_poly.type
_entity_poly.pdbx_seq_one_letter_code
_entity_poly.pdbx_strand_id
1 'polypeptide(L)'
;MAGRRRVVYGRPRRFAENDQRTSQQGFISVLAEFQLMDPLQYNGAPNDGWDLTRLDSVPPDTRGLEEYLTEDGLTTDLGSGVRDGQIGVVAGTAPTPFRATIYGPISQPGITINGKKYAFDITLSASQRLVIDSRTGEVLLNNSKSQNRAYTMKVPTQLKGVRLPPGRAVEASFFGIDPTLTAYVYFAVRAAYH
;
A
#
# COMPACT_ATOMS: atom_id res chain seq x y z
N MET A 1 29.29 -13.81 7.56
CA MET A 1 28.06 -13.62 6.78
C MET A 1 27.20 -12.58 7.52
N ALA A 2 26.95 -11.42 6.93
CA ALA A 2 26.02 -10.47 7.52
C ALA A 2 24.62 -11.08 7.47
N GLY A 3 24.00 -11.30 8.64
CA GLY A 3 22.66 -11.87 8.74
C GLY A 3 21.63 -11.00 8.01
N ARG A 4 20.74 -11.60 7.25
CA ARG A 4 19.66 -10.86 6.59
C ARG A 4 18.71 -10.31 7.66
N ARG A 5 18.53 -8.99 7.68
CA ARG A 5 17.56 -8.34 8.57
C ARG A 5 16.14 -8.77 8.20
N ARG A 6 15.36 -9.24 9.19
CA ARG A 6 13.97 -9.63 9.01
C ARG A 6 13.07 -8.82 9.93
N VAL A 7 11.85 -8.55 9.46
CA VAL A 7 10.79 -7.89 10.23
C VAL A 7 9.67 -8.89 10.44
N VAL A 8 9.18 -8.99 11.65
CA VAL A 8 8.01 -9.78 12.03
C VAL A 8 7.01 -8.89 12.74
N TYR A 9 5.73 -9.20 12.60
CA TYR A 9 4.66 -8.45 13.25
C TYR A 9 4.07 -9.27 14.39
N GLY A 10 4.01 -8.65 15.58
CA GLY A 10 3.46 -9.30 16.75
C GLY A 10 3.28 -8.32 17.90
N ARG A 11 3.01 -8.86 19.06
CA ARG A 11 2.85 -8.10 20.30
C ARG A 11 3.70 -8.69 21.41
N PRO A 12 4.28 -7.90 22.30
CA PRO A 12 4.91 -8.41 23.51
C PRO A 12 3.84 -9.10 24.38
N ARG A 13 4.17 -10.26 24.90
CA ARG A 13 3.27 -11.03 25.76
C ARG A 13 3.74 -11.06 27.20
N ARG A 14 5.03 -11.21 27.39
CA ARG A 14 5.63 -11.28 28.70
C ARG A 14 7.00 -10.62 28.69
N PHE A 15 7.28 -9.91 29.76
CA PHE A 15 8.59 -9.38 30.06
C PHE A 15 8.84 -9.64 31.55
N ALA A 16 9.82 -10.47 31.89
CA ALA A 16 10.09 -10.86 33.27
C ALA A 16 11.59 -11.03 33.50
N GLU A 17 12.05 -10.76 34.71
CA GLU A 17 13.35 -11.18 35.15
C GLU A 17 13.39 -12.71 35.21
N ASN A 18 14.42 -13.29 34.63
CA ASN A 18 14.58 -14.75 34.56
C ASN A 18 15.29 -15.33 35.79
N ASP A 19 16.16 -14.56 36.44
CA ASP A 19 16.89 -15.01 37.61
C ASP A 19 17.29 -13.84 38.52
N GLN A 20 16.81 -13.85 39.76
CA GLN A 20 17.15 -12.83 40.77
C GLN A 20 18.60 -12.97 41.29
N ARG A 21 19.26 -14.13 41.12
CA ARG A 21 20.61 -14.34 41.60
C ARG A 21 21.68 -13.58 40.82
N THR A 22 21.42 -13.33 39.55
CA THR A 22 22.34 -12.57 38.69
C THR A 22 22.28 -11.06 38.90
N SER A 23 21.20 -10.54 39.49
CA SER A 23 21.08 -9.10 39.82
C SER A 23 22.11 -8.62 40.83
N GLN A 24 22.54 -9.50 41.75
CA GLN A 24 23.59 -9.17 42.71
C GLN A 24 24.99 -9.05 42.09
N GLN A 25 25.18 -9.54 40.87
CA GLN A 25 26.43 -9.45 40.10
C GLN A 25 26.41 -8.32 39.07
N GLY A 26 25.40 -7.45 39.08
CA GLY A 26 25.25 -6.33 38.14
C GLY A 26 24.71 -6.72 36.76
N PHE A 27 24.25 -7.96 36.58
CA PHE A 27 23.60 -8.43 35.35
C PHE A 27 22.15 -8.78 35.64
N ILE A 28 21.23 -8.36 34.77
CA ILE A 28 19.82 -8.73 34.83
C ILE A 28 19.52 -9.60 33.62
N SER A 29 19.19 -10.86 33.85
CA SER A 29 18.70 -11.76 32.80
C SER A 29 17.20 -11.52 32.59
N VAL A 30 16.81 -11.16 31.36
CA VAL A 30 15.44 -10.84 31.03
C VAL A 30 14.87 -11.85 30.05
N LEU A 31 13.70 -12.40 30.39
CA LEU A 31 12.88 -13.19 29.48
C LEU A 31 11.86 -12.29 28.80
N ALA A 32 11.94 -12.19 27.48
CA ALA A 32 10.97 -11.49 26.66
C ALA A 32 10.25 -12.48 25.74
N GLU A 33 8.94 -12.62 25.91
CA GLU A 33 8.09 -13.41 25.02
C GLU A 33 7.36 -12.49 24.04
N PHE A 34 7.39 -12.85 22.76
CA PHE A 34 6.76 -12.13 21.69
C PHE A 34 5.81 -13.05 20.90
N GLN A 35 4.52 -12.70 20.89
CA GLN A 35 3.51 -13.45 20.15
C GLN A 35 3.41 -12.92 18.72
N LEU A 36 3.75 -13.74 17.73
CA LEU A 36 3.56 -13.40 16.32
C LEU A 36 2.06 -13.28 16.00
N MET A 37 1.70 -12.16 15.38
CA MET A 37 0.35 -11.90 14.86
C MET A 37 0.25 -12.20 13.36
N ASP A 38 1.39 -12.24 12.68
CA ASP A 38 1.55 -12.63 11.29
C ASP A 38 2.67 -13.69 11.24
N PRO A 39 2.40 -14.89 10.69
CA PRO A 39 3.39 -15.97 10.65
C PRO A 39 4.53 -15.70 9.65
N LEU A 40 4.40 -14.66 8.82
CA LEU A 40 5.37 -14.36 7.79
C LEU A 40 6.53 -13.50 8.31
N GLN A 41 7.70 -13.75 7.76
CA GLN A 41 8.88 -12.92 7.91
C GLN A 41 9.03 -12.01 6.69
N TYR A 42 9.27 -10.73 6.91
CA TYR A 42 9.41 -9.75 5.84
C TYR A 42 10.85 -9.28 5.71
N ASN A 43 11.25 -8.88 4.49
CA ASN A 43 12.54 -8.24 4.30
C ASN A 43 12.64 -6.95 5.14
N GLY A 44 13.78 -6.73 5.80
CA GLY A 44 14.00 -5.60 6.70
C GLY A 44 15.08 -4.62 6.26
N ALA A 45 15.72 -4.82 5.09
CA ALA A 45 16.78 -3.94 4.57
C ALA A 45 16.94 -4.11 3.06
N PRO A 46 17.38 -3.06 2.32
CA PRO A 46 17.46 -1.65 2.70
C PRO A 46 16.06 -0.99 2.73
N ASN A 47 15.96 0.28 3.07
CA ASN A 47 14.69 1.06 3.11
C ASN A 47 13.59 0.36 3.91
N ASP A 48 13.92 -0.23 5.06
CA ASP A 48 13.02 -1.09 5.82
C ASP A 48 12.46 -2.28 5.00
N GLY A 49 13.13 -2.64 3.90
CA GLY A 49 12.76 -3.74 3.02
C GLY A 49 11.56 -3.48 2.12
N TRP A 50 11.18 -2.21 1.91
CA TRP A 50 10.13 -1.83 0.99
C TRP A 50 10.66 -1.65 -0.43
N ASP A 51 10.07 -2.38 -1.37
CA ASP A 51 10.19 -2.13 -2.80
C ASP A 51 9.08 -1.17 -3.21
N LEU A 52 9.45 -0.05 -3.85
CA LEU A 52 8.54 1.04 -4.19
C LEU A 52 8.34 1.10 -5.71
N THR A 53 7.08 1.14 -6.13
CA THR A 53 6.68 1.42 -7.51
C THR A 53 5.83 2.67 -7.55
N ARG A 54 6.15 3.61 -8.42
CA ARG A 54 5.38 4.85 -8.60
C ARG A 54 4.60 4.79 -9.90
N LEU A 55 3.34 5.21 -9.85
CA LEU A 55 2.53 5.55 -11.02
C LEU A 55 2.05 7.00 -10.89
N ASP A 56 2.31 7.79 -11.91
CA ASP A 56 1.84 9.18 -11.98
C ASP A 56 0.46 9.23 -12.61
N SER A 57 -0.32 10.28 -12.31
CA SER A 57 -1.58 10.51 -13.01
C SER A 57 -1.33 10.76 -14.49
N VAL A 58 -2.28 10.39 -15.33
CA VAL A 58 -2.24 10.61 -16.76
C VAL A 58 -3.41 11.51 -17.13
N PRO A 59 -3.25 12.38 -18.14
CA PRO A 59 -4.40 13.08 -18.69
C PRO A 59 -5.48 12.06 -19.10
N PRO A 60 -6.75 12.42 -18.94
CA PRO A 60 -7.79 11.63 -19.57
C PRO A 60 -7.44 11.54 -21.05
N ASP A 61 -7.42 10.37 -21.54
CA ASP A 61 -7.11 9.91 -22.88
C ASP A 61 -6.40 10.91 -23.82
N THR A 62 -5.17 10.60 -24.22
CA THR A 62 -4.40 11.37 -25.22
C THR A 62 -4.81 11.07 -26.66
N ARG A 63 -5.94 10.40 -26.85
CA ARG A 63 -6.50 10.18 -28.18
C ARG A 63 -6.82 11.52 -28.82
N GLY A 64 -6.44 11.69 -30.08
CA GLY A 64 -6.60 12.94 -30.78
C GLY A 64 -8.07 13.41 -30.85
N LEU A 65 -8.27 14.70 -31.10
CA LEU A 65 -9.59 15.35 -31.13
C LEU A 65 -10.60 14.61 -32.02
N GLU A 66 -10.13 13.90 -33.03
CA GLU A 66 -10.93 13.13 -33.98
C GLU A 66 -11.70 11.97 -33.34
N GLU A 67 -11.22 11.40 -32.26
CA GLU A 67 -11.86 10.27 -31.58
C GLU A 67 -12.97 10.70 -30.61
N TYR A 68 -13.05 12.01 -30.29
CA TYR A 68 -14.10 12.61 -29.49
C TYR A 68 -15.21 13.23 -30.34
N LEU A 69 -15.02 13.30 -31.67
CA LEU A 69 -16.05 13.72 -32.61
C LEU A 69 -16.95 12.53 -32.93
N THR A 70 -18.06 12.43 -32.23
CA THR A 70 -19.14 11.52 -32.61
C THR A 70 -20.11 12.20 -33.56
N GLU A 71 -20.98 11.44 -34.25
CA GLU A 71 -22.04 12.01 -35.09
C GLU A 71 -22.96 13.00 -34.32
N ASP A 72 -23.01 12.89 -32.99
CA ASP A 72 -23.80 13.74 -32.09
C ASP A 72 -23.03 14.95 -31.52
N GLY A 73 -21.78 15.18 -31.95
CA GLY A 73 -20.95 16.30 -31.49
C GLY A 73 -19.76 15.89 -30.61
N LEU A 74 -19.13 16.88 -29.99
CA LEU A 74 -17.96 16.69 -29.11
C LEU A 74 -18.40 16.10 -27.77
N THR A 75 -18.01 14.87 -27.47
CA THR A 75 -18.19 14.33 -26.11
C THR A 75 -17.16 14.95 -25.17
N THR A 76 -17.64 15.76 -24.24
CA THR A 76 -16.81 16.35 -23.17
C THR A 76 -16.61 15.40 -21.96
N ASP A 77 -16.73 14.11 -22.15
CA ASP A 77 -16.36 13.18 -21.12
C ASP A 77 -14.84 13.15 -21.00
N LEU A 78 -14.33 14.13 -20.27
CA LEU A 78 -12.96 14.18 -19.78
C LEU A 78 -12.78 13.03 -18.77
N GLY A 79 -12.87 11.81 -19.27
CA GLY A 79 -12.80 10.59 -18.49
C GLY A 79 -11.66 10.62 -17.50
N SER A 80 -11.84 9.95 -16.39
CA SER A 80 -10.77 9.73 -15.43
C SER A 80 -9.61 9.03 -16.14
N GLY A 81 -8.46 9.70 -16.25
CA GLY A 81 -7.26 9.07 -16.79
C GLY A 81 -6.90 7.82 -15.99
N VAL A 82 -6.65 6.73 -16.67
CA VAL A 82 -6.16 5.49 -16.06
C VAL A 82 -4.70 5.31 -16.45
N ARG A 83 -3.82 5.23 -15.47
CA ARG A 83 -2.43 4.85 -15.67
C ARG A 83 -2.26 3.38 -15.36
N ASP A 84 -2.02 2.58 -16.39
CA ASP A 84 -1.65 1.20 -16.25
C ASP A 84 -0.15 1.06 -16.02
N GLY A 85 0.21 0.10 -15.20
CA GLY A 85 1.59 -0.20 -14.86
C GLY A 85 1.71 -1.55 -14.17
N GLN A 86 2.91 -1.84 -13.70
CA GLN A 86 3.20 -3.07 -12.99
C GLN A 86 3.98 -2.77 -11.72
N ILE A 87 3.57 -3.38 -10.62
CA ILE A 87 4.44 -3.57 -9.47
C ILE A 87 5.49 -4.59 -9.90
N GLY A 88 6.77 -4.26 -9.73
CA GLY A 88 7.88 -5.14 -10.10
C GLY A 88 7.75 -6.53 -9.47
N VAL A 89 8.62 -7.46 -9.89
CA VAL A 89 8.58 -8.84 -9.39
C VAL A 89 8.63 -8.85 -7.87
N VAL A 90 7.56 -9.35 -7.26
CA VAL A 90 7.45 -9.47 -5.81
C VAL A 90 8.39 -10.56 -5.34
N ALA A 91 9.49 -10.16 -4.70
CA ALA A 91 10.47 -11.10 -4.16
C ALA A 91 9.91 -11.86 -2.95
N GLY A 92 10.54 -13.00 -2.62
CA GLY A 92 10.13 -13.83 -1.48
C GLY A 92 9.57 -15.18 -1.89
N THR A 93 9.11 -15.94 -0.91
CA THR A 93 8.54 -17.28 -1.08
C THR A 93 7.07 -17.37 -0.68
N ALA A 94 6.55 -16.31 -0.05
CA ALA A 94 5.18 -16.25 0.45
C ALA A 94 4.41 -15.07 -0.13
N PRO A 95 3.07 -15.18 -0.30
CA PRO A 95 2.22 -14.05 -0.69
C PRO A 95 2.30 -12.92 0.33
N THR A 96 2.48 -11.68 -0.14
CA THR A 96 2.74 -10.52 0.70
C THR A 96 1.64 -9.46 0.61
N PRO A 97 1.29 -8.76 1.70
CA PRO A 97 0.42 -7.60 1.64
C PRO A 97 1.11 -6.43 0.95
N PHE A 98 0.31 -5.50 0.44
CA PHE A 98 0.79 -4.25 -0.14
C PHE A 98 0.31 -3.04 0.67
N ARG A 99 1.00 -1.93 0.50
CA ARG A 99 0.55 -0.60 0.90
C ARG A 99 0.56 0.30 -0.31
N ALA A 100 -0.56 1.00 -0.56
CA ALA A 100 -0.63 2.05 -1.57
C ALA A 100 -0.79 3.40 -0.89
N THR A 101 -0.05 4.42 -1.37
CA THR A 101 -0.17 5.79 -0.88
C THR A 101 -0.44 6.71 -2.05
N ILE A 102 -1.65 7.24 -2.13
CA ILE A 102 -2.09 8.18 -3.15
C ILE A 102 -1.82 9.60 -2.65
N TYR A 103 -1.16 10.40 -3.44
CA TYR A 103 -0.89 11.82 -3.19
C TYR A 103 -1.77 12.68 -4.08
N GLY A 104 -2.41 13.70 -3.47
CA GLY A 104 -3.22 14.69 -4.20
C GLY A 104 -2.36 15.76 -4.93
N PRO A 105 -3.02 16.65 -5.67
CA PRO A 105 -4.47 16.85 -5.69
C PRO A 105 -5.20 15.89 -6.63
N ILE A 106 -6.27 15.26 -6.18
CA ILE A 106 -7.06 14.35 -7.01
C ILE A 106 -8.45 14.16 -6.42
N SER A 107 -9.48 14.09 -7.27
CA SER A 107 -10.84 13.73 -6.88
C SER A 107 -11.15 12.30 -7.29
N GLN A 108 -11.92 11.62 -6.46
CA GLN A 108 -12.34 10.22 -6.66
C GLN A 108 -11.19 9.27 -7.03
N PRO A 109 -10.09 9.29 -6.27
CA PRO A 109 -8.95 8.44 -6.58
C PRO A 109 -9.30 6.97 -6.47
N GLY A 110 -8.56 6.15 -7.22
CA GLY A 110 -8.67 4.71 -7.11
C GLY A 110 -7.46 4.00 -7.67
N ILE A 111 -7.35 2.74 -7.29
CA ILE A 111 -6.32 1.82 -7.75
C ILE A 111 -6.95 0.50 -8.15
N THR A 112 -6.37 -0.16 -9.13
CA THR A 112 -6.64 -1.56 -9.42
C THR A 112 -5.36 -2.35 -9.15
N ILE A 113 -5.46 -3.48 -8.49
CA ILE A 113 -4.34 -4.36 -8.22
C ILE A 113 -4.78 -5.80 -8.45
N ASN A 114 -4.08 -6.50 -9.32
CA ASN A 114 -4.38 -7.89 -9.67
C ASN A 114 -5.87 -8.07 -10.01
N GLY A 115 -6.42 -7.18 -10.84
CA GLY A 115 -7.82 -7.18 -11.28
C GLY A 115 -8.84 -6.70 -10.24
N LYS A 116 -8.44 -6.40 -9.00
CA LYS A 116 -9.34 -5.89 -7.95
C LYS A 116 -9.31 -4.36 -7.92
N LYS A 117 -10.48 -3.75 -8.10
CA LYS A 117 -10.65 -2.29 -8.10
C LYS A 117 -11.00 -1.78 -6.71
N TYR A 118 -10.30 -0.71 -6.30
CA TYR A 118 -10.54 0.05 -5.06
C TYR A 118 -10.72 1.52 -5.43
N ALA A 119 -11.94 2.02 -5.37
CA ALA A 119 -12.29 3.40 -5.70
C ALA A 119 -12.84 4.11 -4.47
N PHE A 120 -12.43 5.36 -4.25
CA PHE A 120 -12.77 6.13 -3.06
C PHE A 120 -13.54 7.40 -3.43
N ASP A 121 -14.62 7.67 -2.72
CA ASP A 121 -15.40 8.92 -2.86
C ASP A 121 -14.84 9.99 -1.93
N ILE A 122 -13.70 10.53 -2.31
CA ILE A 122 -12.96 11.55 -1.56
C ILE A 122 -12.23 12.46 -2.54
N THR A 123 -12.03 13.71 -2.14
CA THR A 123 -11.13 14.65 -2.82
C THR A 123 -9.93 14.90 -1.92
N LEU A 124 -8.73 14.73 -2.47
CA LEU A 124 -7.47 15.03 -1.80
C LEU A 124 -6.92 16.36 -2.30
N SER A 125 -6.51 17.24 -1.41
CA SER A 125 -5.75 18.43 -1.75
C SER A 125 -4.27 18.09 -2.00
N ALA A 126 -3.49 19.04 -2.52
CA ALA A 126 -2.06 18.85 -2.83
C ALA A 126 -1.21 18.44 -1.61
N SER A 127 -1.64 18.82 -0.39
CA SER A 127 -0.94 18.45 0.85
C SER A 127 -1.45 17.16 1.49
N GLN A 128 -2.48 16.54 0.92
CA GLN A 128 -3.11 15.35 1.48
C GLN A 128 -2.67 14.09 0.77
N ARG A 129 -2.68 13.00 1.53
CA ARG A 129 -2.42 11.65 1.02
C ARG A 129 -3.37 10.63 1.63
N LEU A 130 -3.75 9.64 0.83
CA LEU A 130 -4.56 8.51 1.26
C LEU A 130 -3.69 7.26 1.33
N VAL A 131 -3.57 6.68 2.51
CA VAL A 131 -2.78 5.46 2.74
C VAL A 131 -3.72 4.26 2.85
N ILE A 132 -3.51 3.29 1.99
CA ILE A 132 -4.30 2.06 1.87
C ILE A 132 -3.39 0.90 2.27
N ASP A 133 -3.73 0.16 3.32
CA ASP A 133 -2.91 -0.95 3.83
C ASP A 133 -3.73 -2.27 3.78
N SER A 134 -3.33 -3.18 2.89
CA SER A 134 -4.04 -4.46 2.72
C SER A 134 -3.83 -5.45 3.88
N ARG A 135 -2.80 -5.26 4.69
CA ARG A 135 -2.56 -6.10 5.87
C ARG A 135 -3.55 -5.80 6.99
N THR A 136 -3.77 -4.53 7.28
CA THR A 136 -4.70 -4.09 8.34
C THR A 136 -6.13 -3.89 7.83
N GLY A 137 -6.30 -3.60 6.53
CA GLY A 137 -7.56 -3.19 5.93
C GLY A 137 -7.90 -1.73 6.18
N GLU A 138 -6.93 -0.93 6.64
CA GLU A 138 -7.12 0.47 6.95
C GLU A 138 -6.95 1.35 5.71
N VAL A 139 -7.74 2.43 5.65
CA VAL A 139 -7.64 3.51 4.68
C VAL A 139 -7.53 4.81 5.45
N LEU A 140 -6.33 5.37 5.52
CA LEU A 140 -6.02 6.49 6.41
C LEU A 140 -5.70 7.77 5.64
N LEU A 141 -6.37 8.87 5.95
CA LEU A 141 -5.99 10.19 5.48
C LEU A 141 -4.76 10.67 6.27
N ASN A 142 -3.72 11.11 5.56
CA ASN A 142 -2.46 11.59 6.11
C ASN A 142 -1.77 10.61 7.07
N ASN A 143 -2.00 9.29 6.89
CA ASN A 143 -1.50 8.24 7.76
C ASN A 143 -1.91 8.38 9.24
N SER A 144 -3.03 9.04 9.50
CA SER A 144 -3.55 9.25 10.85
C SER A 144 -4.65 8.24 11.17
N LYS A 145 -4.48 7.48 12.25
CA LYS A 145 -5.47 6.47 12.69
C LYS A 145 -6.81 7.09 13.08
N SER A 146 -6.82 8.35 13.54
CA SER A 146 -8.05 9.09 13.85
C SER A 146 -8.83 9.49 12.58
N GLN A 147 -8.20 9.42 11.41
CA GLN A 147 -8.78 9.81 10.13
C GLN A 147 -8.95 8.60 9.20
N ASN A 148 -9.59 7.56 9.68
CA ASN A 148 -9.95 6.42 8.85
C ASN A 148 -11.04 6.80 7.85
N ARG A 149 -10.79 6.54 6.57
CA ARG A 149 -11.65 6.84 5.42
C ARG A 149 -12.15 5.58 4.69
N ALA A 150 -12.09 4.41 5.33
CA ALA A 150 -12.55 3.16 4.71
C ALA A 150 -14.02 3.24 4.25
N TYR A 151 -14.84 4.05 4.91
CA TYR A 151 -16.24 4.28 4.53
C TYR A 151 -16.42 5.04 3.19
N THR A 152 -15.38 5.69 2.67
CA THR A 152 -15.44 6.36 1.36
C THR A 152 -15.26 5.40 0.18
N MET A 153 -14.99 4.13 0.43
CA MET A 153 -14.84 3.12 -0.62
C MET A 153 -16.18 2.90 -1.33
N LYS A 154 -16.23 3.23 -2.63
CA LYS A 154 -17.47 3.15 -3.44
C LYS A 154 -17.94 1.72 -3.66
N VAL A 155 -17.01 0.79 -3.80
CA VAL A 155 -17.34 -0.64 -3.97
C VAL A 155 -16.83 -1.35 -2.72
N PRO A 156 -17.69 -2.06 -1.98
CA PRO A 156 -17.28 -2.79 -0.80
C PRO A 156 -16.41 -3.99 -1.21
N THR A 157 -15.17 -3.72 -1.56
CA THR A 157 -14.18 -4.73 -1.91
C THR A 157 -13.35 -5.02 -0.67
N GLN A 158 -13.26 -6.29 -0.30
CA GLN A 158 -12.45 -6.69 0.84
C GLN A 158 -10.99 -6.31 0.62
N LEU A 159 -10.50 -5.33 1.37
CA LEU A 159 -9.09 -4.91 1.35
C LEU A 159 -8.22 -5.76 2.27
N LYS A 160 -8.72 -6.03 3.49
CA LYS A 160 -7.99 -6.81 4.49
C LYS A 160 -7.70 -8.22 4.00
N GLY A 161 -6.43 -8.62 4.10
CA GLY A 161 -6.00 -9.97 3.70
C GLY A 161 -5.71 -10.13 2.21
N VAL A 162 -5.83 -9.07 1.40
CA VAL A 162 -5.38 -9.10 0.01
C VAL A 162 -3.86 -9.19 -0.03
N ARG A 163 -3.35 -10.17 -0.75
CA ARG A 163 -1.92 -10.46 -0.87
C ARG A 163 -1.51 -10.59 -2.32
N LEU A 164 -0.30 -10.14 -2.62
CA LEU A 164 0.34 -10.25 -3.93
C LEU A 164 1.13 -11.55 -3.99
N PRO A 165 1.05 -12.29 -5.09
CA PRO A 165 1.78 -13.53 -5.25
C PRO A 165 3.28 -13.27 -5.40
N PRO A 166 4.17 -14.13 -4.85
CA PRO A 166 5.60 -14.02 -5.03
C PRO A 166 6.03 -14.46 -6.45
N GLY A 167 7.21 -14.04 -6.86
CA GLY A 167 7.91 -14.53 -8.06
C GLY A 167 7.39 -13.98 -9.39
N ARG A 168 6.44 -13.03 -9.37
CA ARG A 168 5.92 -12.40 -10.60
C ARG A 168 5.61 -10.93 -10.41
N ALA A 169 5.64 -10.17 -11.51
CA ALA A 169 5.10 -8.82 -11.54
C ALA A 169 3.57 -8.86 -11.38
N VAL A 170 3.03 -7.80 -10.79
CA VAL A 170 1.59 -7.67 -10.54
C VAL A 170 1.07 -6.44 -11.27
N GLU A 171 0.05 -6.64 -12.10
CA GLU A 171 -0.63 -5.54 -12.76
C GLU A 171 -1.26 -4.60 -11.73
N ALA A 172 -1.04 -3.31 -11.93
CA ALA A 172 -1.59 -2.24 -11.12
C ALA A 172 -1.99 -1.07 -12.01
N SER A 173 -3.09 -0.40 -11.66
CA SER A 173 -3.47 0.84 -12.31
C SER A 173 -3.84 1.90 -11.27
N PHE A 174 -3.67 3.15 -11.66
CA PHE A 174 -4.03 4.34 -10.90
C PHE A 174 -4.97 5.20 -11.73
N PHE A 175 -6.07 5.66 -11.13
CA PHE A 175 -7.09 6.47 -11.80
C PHE A 175 -7.70 7.48 -10.84
N GLY A 176 -8.31 8.51 -11.41
CA GLY A 176 -8.99 9.58 -10.68
C GLY A 176 -9.07 10.85 -11.53
N ILE A 177 -9.76 11.85 -11.04
CA ILE A 177 -9.90 13.16 -11.71
C ILE A 177 -8.79 14.07 -11.17
N ASP A 178 -7.75 14.27 -11.95
CA ASP A 178 -6.61 15.16 -11.63
C ASP A 178 -6.42 16.21 -12.75
N PRO A 179 -7.00 17.40 -12.60
CA PRO A 179 -6.85 18.47 -13.59
C PRO A 179 -5.43 19.05 -13.65
N THR A 180 -4.60 18.80 -12.66
CA THR A 180 -3.25 19.34 -12.58
C THR A 180 -2.16 18.37 -13.05
N LEU A 181 -2.50 17.10 -13.22
CA LEU A 181 -1.59 16.01 -13.58
C LEU A 181 -0.38 15.87 -12.65
N THR A 182 -0.58 16.22 -11.38
CA THR A 182 0.48 16.17 -10.36
C THR A 182 0.27 15.07 -9.33
N ALA A 183 -0.91 14.44 -9.33
CA ALA A 183 -1.19 13.32 -8.45
C ALA A 183 -0.38 12.07 -8.84
N TYR A 184 -0.05 11.27 -7.87
CA TYR A 184 0.65 10.01 -8.08
C TYR A 184 0.35 9.02 -6.96
N VAL A 185 0.65 7.76 -7.20
CA VAL A 185 0.56 6.70 -6.21
C VAL A 185 1.91 6.00 -6.05
N TYR A 186 2.29 5.71 -4.81
CA TYR A 186 3.34 4.73 -4.50
C TYR A 186 2.71 3.43 -4.05
N PHE A 187 3.10 2.35 -4.71
CA PHE A 187 2.89 0.99 -4.22
C PHE A 187 4.15 0.53 -3.49
N ALA A 188 3.97 0.10 -2.25
CA ALA A 188 5.04 -0.40 -1.40
C ALA A 188 4.78 -1.87 -1.07
N VAL A 189 5.74 -2.73 -1.37
CA VAL A 189 5.67 -4.17 -1.16
C VAL A 189 6.93 -4.63 -0.44
N ARG A 190 6.81 -5.61 0.45
CA ARG A 190 7.96 -6.27 1.08
C ARG A 190 8.01 -7.73 0.69
N ALA A 191 9.20 -8.23 0.37
CA ALA A 191 9.39 -9.66 0.20
C ALA A 191 8.99 -10.41 1.48
N ALA A 192 8.13 -11.43 1.34
CA ALA A 192 7.66 -12.24 2.45
C ALA A 192 8.18 -13.68 2.33
N TYR A 193 8.41 -14.31 3.49
CA TYR A 193 8.96 -15.66 3.60
C TYR A 193 8.23 -16.42 4.70
N HIS A 194 8.12 -17.73 4.52
CA HIS A 194 7.71 -18.67 5.56
C HIS A 194 8.84 -18.96 6.51
#